data_04e2919d095a7bc9c42dea8806c95f38
#
_entry.id   04e2919d095a7bc9c42dea8806c95f38
#
_cell.length_a   1.000
_cell.length_b   1.000
_cell.length_c   1.000
_cell.angle_alpha   90.00
_cell.angle_beta   90.00
_cell.angle_gamma   90.00
#
_symmetry.space_group_name_H-M   'P 1'
#
loop_
_entity.id
_entity.type
_entity.pdbx_description
1 polymer ?
#
loop_
_entity_poly.entity_id
_entity_poly.type
_entity_poly.pdbx_seq_one_letter_code
_entity_poly.pdbx_strand_id
1 'polypeptide(L)'
;MTVEQIQAMEDVAATYATQLKEMGFEAIEINAAGFNQGEQFLSRFYNTRTDEYGFATPENRSRWVCECIQKIKAATGEDFVVQILINCIEDNDNLDNSATLMTTDNMVTNPRNKVTTVEEGIAMAKYMEQAGADSMHLRLGPLGNHPCQFGSDLYFLLNGIEGATGFGTQYDFSKNWQGYLDGSHQGAGMLIGVVERYKQALSIPCGCVTYNDPAHAPEFFEQALAEGKVDFYMMTRPLTVDFDYVNKLREGRIDEIAPCTRCLHCHIGSNQMNRALGYCRVNALTQRVMTENGPATYELEPAAAPKNVMVVGGGPAGMEAARIAALRGHTVTLYEKSGILGGMLPFASAVKGPHENLDQLNAYLQKQLELAGVTVVTDTEVTADTVAQAAPDALVLACGGSRTALDLGGEGVEVVDLEQFMFADLGDNVVVYGSNAQAFDCALWLTVHKKHVVMVTPNTVDELDMQQSQHAQRFMTTALYALGLQVYTEASITGVADGQITVTSASAGVDYTVPCSQVINAADMVANSGLLDEVSVAETYAIGDCANPFNIGATCCGNNVNSGRIAVRHAAANF
;
A
#
# COMPACT_ATOMS: atom_id res chain seq x y z
N MET A 1 23.87 13.39 -23.09
CA MET A 1 24.78 12.32 -23.54
C MET A 1 25.06 12.48 -25.01
N THR A 2 26.32 12.20 -25.48
CA THR A 2 26.65 12.10 -26.90
C THR A 2 26.27 10.71 -27.43
N VAL A 3 26.27 10.52 -28.74
CA VAL A 3 26.02 9.22 -29.38
C VAL A 3 27.07 8.19 -28.95
N GLU A 4 28.34 8.59 -28.88
CA GLU A 4 29.44 7.71 -28.43
C GLU A 4 29.24 7.23 -26.98
N GLN A 5 28.67 8.08 -26.09
CA GLN A 5 28.34 7.69 -24.71
C GLN A 5 27.17 6.71 -24.67
N ILE A 6 26.19 6.87 -25.55
CA ILE A 6 25.07 5.94 -25.69
C ILE A 6 25.59 4.57 -26.14
N GLN A 7 26.40 4.52 -27.19
CA GLN A 7 26.97 3.27 -27.69
C GLN A 7 27.87 2.56 -26.66
N ALA A 8 28.64 3.34 -25.89
CA ALA A 8 29.43 2.76 -24.79
C ALA A 8 28.56 2.09 -23.71
N MET A 9 27.38 2.61 -23.45
CA MET A 9 26.44 1.97 -22.51
C MET A 9 25.85 0.66 -23.05
N GLU A 10 25.60 0.59 -24.35
CA GLU A 10 25.15 -0.65 -24.99
C GLU A 10 26.23 -1.74 -24.89
N ASP A 11 27.52 -1.34 -25.07
CA ASP A 11 28.66 -2.26 -24.91
C ASP A 11 28.76 -2.76 -23.44
N VAL A 12 28.47 -1.89 -22.47
CA VAL A 12 28.39 -2.29 -21.06
C VAL A 12 27.26 -3.30 -20.82
N ALA A 13 26.09 -3.11 -21.42
CA ALA A 13 24.98 -4.05 -21.32
C ALA A 13 25.35 -5.43 -21.88
N ALA A 14 26.02 -5.50 -23.03
CA ALA A 14 26.50 -6.74 -23.62
C ALA A 14 27.57 -7.43 -22.74
N THR A 15 28.49 -6.65 -22.17
CA THR A 15 29.51 -7.16 -21.23
C THR A 15 28.85 -7.77 -19.99
N TYR A 16 27.87 -7.08 -19.42
CA TYR A 16 27.14 -7.56 -18.25
C TYR A 16 26.39 -8.87 -18.52
N ALA A 17 25.71 -8.94 -19.69
CA ALA A 17 25.01 -10.15 -20.10
C ALA A 17 25.95 -11.35 -20.28
N THR A 18 27.15 -11.12 -20.85
CA THR A 18 28.19 -12.15 -20.98
C THR A 18 28.63 -12.67 -19.62
N GLN A 19 28.90 -11.78 -18.67
CA GLN A 19 29.27 -12.16 -17.30
C GLN A 19 28.15 -12.97 -16.62
N LEU A 20 26.90 -12.56 -16.77
CA LEU A 20 25.77 -13.30 -16.22
C LEU A 20 25.66 -14.70 -16.82
N LYS A 21 25.83 -14.85 -18.14
CA LYS A 21 25.86 -16.16 -18.81
C LYS A 21 26.99 -17.04 -18.27
N GLU A 22 28.19 -16.48 -18.10
CA GLU A 22 29.34 -17.19 -17.50
C GLU A 22 29.08 -17.64 -16.05
N MET A 23 28.26 -16.89 -15.30
CA MET A 23 27.83 -17.25 -13.95
C MET A 23 26.71 -18.29 -13.91
N GLY A 24 26.18 -18.70 -15.07
CA GLY A 24 25.14 -19.72 -15.20
C GLY A 24 23.71 -19.19 -15.29
N PHE A 25 23.52 -17.88 -15.48
CA PHE A 25 22.20 -17.33 -15.80
C PHE A 25 21.84 -17.63 -17.25
N GLU A 26 20.56 -17.90 -17.49
CA GLU A 26 20.02 -18.23 -18.82
C GLU A 26 19.29 -17.04 -19.47
N ALA A 27 19.05 -15.98 -18.69
CA ALA A 27 18.26 -14.83 -19.12
C ALA A 27 18.75 -13.51 -18.50
N ILE A 28 18.41 -12.42 -19.17
CA ILE A 28 18.52 -11.05 -18.64
C ILE A 28 17.23 -10.28 -18.95
N GLU A 29 16.84 -9.36 -18.06
CA GLU A 29 15.81 -8.38 -18.36
C GLU A 29 16.43 -6.99 -18.53
N ILE A 30 16.13 -6.34 -19.65
CA ILE A 30 16.43 -4.92 -19.84
C ILE A 30 15.28 -4.12 -19.25
N ASN A 31 15.53 -3.43 -18.12
CA ASN A 31 14.55 -2.55 -17.53
C ASN A 31 14.54 -1.19 -18.24
N ALA A 32 13.64 -1.03 -19.20
CA ALA A 32 13.42 0.19 -19.94
C ALA A 32 12.15 0.95 -19.49
N ALA A 33 11.81 0.84 -18.21
CA ALA A 33 10.65 1.47 -17.58
C ALA A 33 11.04 2.10 -16.22
N GLY A 34 10.13 2.84 -15.58
CA GLY A 34 10.26 3.24 -14.17
C GLY A 34 11.37 4.26 -13.88
N PHE A 35 11.50 5.31 -14.68
CA PHE A 35 12.54 6.36 -14.60
C PHE A 35 13.95 5.88 -14.94
N ASN A 36 14.11 4.64 -15.37
CA ASN A 36 15.38 4.14 -15.84
C ASN A 36 15.78 4.79 -17.18
N GLN A 37 17.03 4.59 -17.54
CA GLN A 37 17.57 5.20 -18.74
C GLN A 37 16.83 4.79 -20.01
N GLY A 38 16.39 3.54 -20.11
CA GLY A 38 15.59 3.06 -21.24
C GLY A 38 14.28 3.83 -21.40
N GLU A 39 13.57 4.08 -20.30
CA GLU A 39 12.34 4.87 -20.34
C GLU A 39 12.59 6.29 -20.84
N GLN A 40 13.72 6.91 -20.48
CA GLN A 40 14.06 8.25 -20.94
C GLN A 40 14.25 8.34 -22.47
N PHE A 41 14.59 7.24 -23.12
CA PHE A 41 14.58 7.16 -24.59
C PHE A 41 13.18 6.84 -25.14
N LEU A 42 12.47 5.90 -24.52
CA LEU A 42 11.18 5.42 -25.02
C LEU A 42 10.05 6.44 -24.85
N SER A 43 10.02 7.15 -23.74
CA SER A 43 8.94 8.09 -23.41
C SER A 43 9.02 9.36 -24.24
N ARG A 44 7.92 9.75 -24.88
CA ARG A 44 7.81 11.05 -25.55
C ARG A 44 7.93 12.23 -24.59
N PHE A 45 7.61 12.01 -23.33
CA PHE A 45 7.67 13.03 -22.31
C PHE A 45 9.11 13.35 -21.88
N TYR A 46 9.92 12.30 -21.66
CA TYR A 46 11.29 12.46 -21.17
C TYR A 46 12.31 12.66 -22.30
N ASN A 47 12.07 12.08 -23.50
CA ASN A 47 13.00 12.17 -24.60
C ASN A 47 12.90 13.54 -25.31
N THR A 48 13.91 14.37 -25.14
CA THR A 48 14.00 15.68 -25.77
C THR A 48 15.03 15.72 -26.93
N ARG A 49 15.62 14.56 -27.30
CA ARG A 49 16.62 14.47 -28.35
C ARG A 49 16.01 14.63 -29.73
N THR A 50 16.81 15.12 -30.67
CA THR A 50 16.41 15.36 -32.06
C THR A 50 17.26 14.59 -33.07
N ASP A 51 18.20 13.76 -32.60
CA ASP A 51 19.01 12.85 -33.41
C ASP A 51 18.32 11.48 -33.62
N GLU A 52 19.07 10.48 -34.05
CA GLU A 52 18.60 9.12 -34.32
C GLU A 52 18.06 8.39 -33.09
N TYR A 53 18.34 8.86 -31.86
CA TYR A 53 17.76 8.38 -30.60
C TYR A 53 16.62 9.28 -30.10
N GLY A 54 16.15 10.18 -30.96
CA GLY A 54 15.25 11.25 -30.58
C GLY A 54 13.77 10.84 -30.49
N PHE A 55 12.94 11.77 -30.04
CA PHE A 55 11.51 11.53 -29.74
C PHE A 55 10.61 11.40 -30.98
N ALA A 56 11.10 11.69 -32.18
CA ALA A 56 10.31 11.94 -33.38
C ALA A 56 9.48 10.71 -33.82
N THR A 57 10.05 9.52 -33.76
CA THR A 57 9.40 8.28 -34.19
C THR A 57 9.55 7.16 -33.16
N PRO A 58 8.63 6.18 -33.15
CA PRO A 58 8.81 4.97 -32.32
C PRO A 58 10.12 4.25 -32.60
N GLU A 59 10.58 4.20 -33.84
CA GLU A 59 11.87 3.63 -34.23
C GLU A 59 13.02 4.32 -33.52
N ASN A 60 13.12 5.65 -33.60
CA ASN A 60 14.16 6.40 -32.96
C ASN A 60 14.16 6.24 -31.44
N ARG A 61 12.98 6.27 -30.85
CA ARG A 61 12.82 6.09 -29.39
C ARG A 61 13.25 4.70 -28.90
N SER A 62 12.97 3.66 -29.67
CA SER A 62 13.34 2.28 -29.32
C SER A 62 14.78 1.90 -29.69
N ARG A 63 15.48 2.73 -30.47
CA ARG A 63 16.82 2.43 -31.03
C ARG A 63 17.79 1.95 -29.95
N TRP A 64 17.96 2.67 -28.88
CA TRP A 64 18.87 2.28 -27.80
C TRP A 64 18.59 0.89 -27.25
N VAL A 65 17.31 0.59 -26.97
CA VAL A 65 16.91 -0.74 -26.47
C VAL A 65 17.18 -1.82 -27.52
N CYS A 66 16.86 -1.55 -28.79
CA CYS A 66 17.11 -2.49 -29.89
C CYS A 66 18.61 -2.78 -30.08
N GLU A 67 19.45 -1.77 -30.02
CA GLU A 67 20.91 -1.92 -30.15
C GLU A 67 21.48 -2.68 -28.92
N CYS A 68 20.99 -2.44 -27.72
CA CYS A 68 21.30 -3.27 -26.54
C CYS A 68 20.95 -4.76 -26.76
N ILE A 69 19.74 -5.04 -27.24
CA ILE A 69 19.29 -6.43 -27.52
C ILE A 69 20.25 -7.08 -28.53
N GLN A 70 20.51 -6.43 -29.65
CA GLN A 70 21.37 -6.95 -30.70
C GLN A 70 22.80 -7.24 -30.20
N LYS A 71 23.41 -6.32 -29.45
CA LYS A 71 24.74 -6.50 -28.87
C LYS A 71 24.78 -7.62 -27.83
N ILE A 72 23.74 -7.75 -27.01
CA ILE A 72 23.61 -8.85 -26.04
C ILE A 72 23.54 -10.18 -26.80
N LYS A 73 22.63 -10.30 -27.77
CA LYS A 73 22.48 -11.54 -28.57
C LYS A 73 23.77 -11.89 -29.29
N ALA A 74 24.45 -10.91 -29.89
CA ALA A 74 25.75 -11.12 -30.56
C ALA A 74 26.85 -11.64 -29.59
N ALA A 75 26.84 -11.17 -28.34
CA ALA A 75 27.82 -11.56 -27.32
C ALA A 75 27.49 -12.89 -26.62
N THR A 76 26.20 -13.17 -26.39
CA THR A 76 25.78 -14.33 -25.60
C THR A 76 25.22 -15.49 -26.43
N GLY A 77 24.79 -15.26 -27.66
CA GLY A 77 24.13 -16.24 -28.53
C GLY A 77 22.59 -16.21 -28.41
N GLU A 78 21.95 -16.84 -29.38
CA GLU A 78 20.48 -16.82 -29.52
C GLU A 78 19.74 -17.56 -28.40
N ASP A 79 20.39 -18.49 -27.72
CA ASP A 79 19.85 -19.28 -26.62
C ASP A 79 19.77 -18.51 -25.29
N PHE A 80 20.45 -17.36 -25.19
CA PHE A 80 20.36 -16.52 -24.00
C PHE A 80 19.13 -15.60 -24.09
N VAL A 81 18.19 -15.76 -23.17
CA VAL A 81 16.90 -15.06 -23.20
C VAL A 81 17.07 -13.58 -22.85
N VAL A 82 16.49 -12.71 -23.67
CA VAL A 82 16.45 -11.26 -23.44
C VAL A 82 15.00 -10.80 -23.31
N GLN A 83 14.57 -10.57 -22.09
CA GLN A 83 13.26 -10.01 -21.78
C GLN A 83 13.33 -8.48 -21.69
N ILE A 84 12.29 -7.78 -22.13
CA ILE A 84 12.26 -6.32 -22.11
C ILE A 84 11.08 -5.84 -21.25
N LEU A 85 11.39 -5.08 -20.22
CA LEU A 85 10.38 -4.36 -19.42
C LEU A 85 10.19 -2.96 -19.99
N ILE A 86 8.97 -2.64 -20.41
CA ILE A 86 8.58 -1.30 -20.87
C ILE A 86 7.31 -0.79 -20.20
N ASN A 87 7.11 0.52 -20.19
CA ASN A 87 5.79 1.11 -19.98
C ASN A 87 4.95 0.88 -21.24
N CYS A 88 3.95 0.02 -21.15
CA CYS A 88 3.09 -0.32 -22.30
C CYS A 88 1.99 0.72 -22.57
N ILE A 89 1.75 1.56 -21.59
CA ILE A 89 0.88 2.73 -21.62
C ILE A 89 1.41 3.71 -20.59
N GLU A 90 1.53 4.97 -20.95
CA GLU A 90 1.81 6.04 -19.99
C GLU A 90 0.52 6.72 -19.54
N ASP A 91 0.58 7.40 -18.40
CA ASP A 91 -0.55 8.18 -17.89
C ASP A 91 -1.08 9.05 -19.02
N ASN A 92 -2.38 9.01 -19.18
CA ASN A 92 -2.97 9.73 -20.26
C ASN A 92 -2.95 11.23 -19.99
N ASP A 93 -3.19 11.89 -21.04
CA ASP A 93 -3.43 13.29 -21.18
C ASP A 93 -4.85 13.70 -20.77
N ASN A 94 -5.40 13.18 -19.70
CA ASN A 94 -6.73 13.57 -19.25
C ASN A 94 -6.73 15.05 -18.82
N LEU A 95 -6.66 15.93 -19.78
CA LEU A 95 -6.60 17.37 -19.57
C LEU A 95 -7.91 17.92 -18.99
N ASP A 96 -9.01 17.17 -19.11
CA ASP A 96 -10.30 17.56 -18.57
C ASP A 96 -10.43 17.21 -17.09
N ASN A 97 -9.52 16.39 -16.57
CA ASN A 97 -9.46 16.03 -15.17
C ASN A 97 -8.36 16.80 -14.45
N SER A 98 -8.69 18.03 -14.04
CA SER A 98 -7.81 18.88 -13.25
C SER A 98 -7.48 18.30 -11.87
N ALA A 99 -8.21 17.27 -11.43
CA ALA A 99 -7.93 16.58 -10.17
C ALA A 99 -6.82 15.53 -10.27
N THR A 100 -6.35 15.17 -11.45
CA THR A 100 -5.08 14.46 -11.61
C THR A 100 -3.90 15.38 -11.32
N LEU A 101 -3.93 15.97 -10.14
CA LEU A 101 -2.88 16.84 -9.58
C LEU A 101 -1.57 16.09 -9.33
N MET A 102 -1.54 14.84 -9.66
CA MET A 102 -0.45 13.92 -9.34
C MET A 102 0.76 14.07 -10.20
N THR A 103 0.59 14.62 -11.37
CA THR A 103 1.70 15.01 -12.21
C THR A 103 1.69 16.52 -12.34
N THR A 104 2.62 17.18 -11.71
CA THR A 104 2.93 18.60 -11.96
C THR A 104 2.97 18.88 -13.47
N ASP A 105 3.28 17.88 -14.23
CA ASP A 105 3.41 17.90 -15.67
C ASP A 105 2.08 17.93 -16.41
N ASN A 106 1.06 17.24 -15.92
CA ASN A 106 -0.30 17.34 -16.47
C ASN A 106 -0.88 18.75 -16.29
N MET A 107 -0.49 19.42 -15.22
CA MET A 107 -0.98 20.78 -14.93
C MET A 107 -0.28 21.87 -15.74
N VAL A 108 0.99 21.69 -16.07
CA VAL A 108 1.84 22.82 -16.55
C VAL A 108 2.36 22.60 -17.96
N THR A 109 2.74 21.40 -18.32
CA THR A 109 3.56 21.17 -19.53
C THR A 109 3.18 19.96 -20.36
N ASN A 110 2.22 19.12 -19.97
CA ASN A 110 1.93 17.89 -20.68
C ASN A 110 0.86 18.06 -21.76
N PRO A 111 1.22 18.48 -22.98
CA PRO A 111 0.27 18.42 -24.07
C PRO A 111 0.01 16.95 -24.42
N ARG A 112 -1.21 16.65 -24.85
CA ARG A 112 -1.69 15.31 -25.25
C ARG A 112 -0.75 14.51 -26.15
N ASN A 113 0.07 15.18 -26.91
CA ASN A 113 1.02 14.56 -27.84
C ASN A 113 2.34 14.10 -27.19
N LYS A 114 2.51 14.27 -25.88
CA LYS A 114 3.78 13.91 -25.20
C LYS A 114 3.73 12.55 -24.47
N VAL A 115 2.58 11.98 -24.21
CA VAL A 115 2.48 10.66 -23.59
C VAL A 115 2.60 9.55 -24.63
N THR A 116 3.22 8.44 -24.26
CA THR A 116 3.32 7.26 -25.12
C THR A 116 1.97 6.54 -25.11
N THR A 117 1.37 6.40 -26.29
CA THR A 117 0.11 5.65 -26.46
C THR A 117 0.37 4.15 -26.55
N VAL A 118 -0.69 3.35 -26.41
CA VAL A 118 -0.62 1.90 -26.57
C VAL A 118 -0.12 1.53 -27.99
N GLU A 119 -0.59 2.23 -29.02
CA GLU A 119 -0.19 2.00 -30.40
C GLU A 119 1.30 2.28 -30.64
N GLU A 120 1.82 3.36 -30.05
CA GLU A 120 3.24 3.68 -30.13
C GLU A 120 4.08 2.68 -29.34
N GLY A 121 3.59 2.25 -28.17
CA GLY A 121 4.25 1.20 -27.39
C GLY A 121 4.32 -0.13 -28.17
N ILE A 122 3.24 -0.52 -28.84
CA ILE A 122 3.23 -1.70 -29.73
C ILE A 122 4.20 -1.53 -30.90
N ALA A 123 4.26 -0.34 -31.50
CA ALA A 123 5.20 -0.08 -32.59
C ALA A 123 6.66 -0.23 -32.12
N MET A 124 7.00 0.31 -30.94
CA MET A 124 8.33 0.13 -30.34
C MET A 124 8.63 -1.33 -30.01
N ALA A 125 7.66 -2.05 -29.46
CA ALA A 125 7.81 -3.48 -29.12
C ALA A 125 8.09 -4.35 -30.36
N LYS A 126 7.50 -4.02 -31.52
CA LYS A 126 7.81 -4.69 -32.79
C LYS A 126 9.26 -4.50 -33.23
N TYR A 127 9.84 -3.30 -33.06
CA TYR A 127 11.25 -3.08 -33.32
C TYR A 127 12.13 -3.89 -32.35
N MET A 128 11.74 -4.01 -31.07
CA MET A 128 12.45 -4.82 -30.08
C MET A 128 12.38 -6.31 -30.41
N GLU A 129 11.22 -6.82 -30.83
CA GLU A 129 11.08 -8.20 -31.31
C GLU A 129 11.96 -8.47 -32.52
N GLN A 130 11.97 -7.57 -33.52
CA GLN A 130 12.84 -7.67 -34.69
C GLN A 130 14.34 -7.59 -34.34
N ALA A 131 14.68 -6.92 -33.25
CA ALA A 131 16.05 -6.84 -32.74
C ALA A 131 16.49 -8.11 -31.97
N GLY A 132 15.57 -9.05 -31.68
CA GLY A 132 15.85 -10.32 -31.03
C GLY A 132 15.37 -10.42 -29.58
N ALA A 133 14.43 -9.58 -29.16
CA ALA A 133 13.78 -9.77 -27.86
C ALA A 133 12.99 -11.09 -27.83
N ASP A 134 13.09 -11.84 -26.72
CA ASP A 134 12.43 -13.13 -26.56
C ASP A 134 11.09 -13.03 -25.83
N SER A 135 10.89 -11.99 -25.04
CA SER A 135 9.61 -11.75 -24.32
C SER A 135 9.45 -10.29 -23.92
N MET A 136 8.21 -9.87 -23.74
CA MET A 136 7.84 -8.55 -23.27
C MET A 136 7.24 -8.63 -21.86
N HIS A 137 7.81 -7.82 -20.96
CA HIS A 137 7.26 -7.55 -19.64
C HIS A 137 6.64 -6.15 -19.64
N LEU A 138 5.34 -6.10 -19.55
CA LEU A 138 4.56 -4.89 -19.75
C LEU A 138 4.10 -4.32 -18.41
N ARG A 139 4.28 -3.02 -18.22
CA ARG A 139 3.83 -2.33 -17.01
C ARG A 139 3.15 -1.01 -17.32
N LEU A 140 2.47 -0.51 -16.33
CA LEU A 140 1.88 0.82 -16.32
C LEU A 140 2.98 1.86 -16.04
N GLY A 141 3.06 2.93 -16.78
CA GLY A 141 4.08 3.98 -16.60
C GLY A 141 3.51 5.39 -16.53
N PRO A 142 4.35 6.35 -16.16
CA PRO A 142 5.63 6.18 -15.47
C PRO A 142 5.49 5.84 -13.99
N LEU A 143 6.53 5.28 -13.38
CA LEU A 143 6.53 4.95 -11.96
C LEU A 143 6.32 6.21 -11.10
N GLY A 144 5.49 6.11 -10.08
CA GLY A 144 5.16 7.22 -9.18
C GLY A 144 3.96 8.05 -9.63
N ASN A 145 3.50 7.89 -10.86
CA ASN A 145 2.29 8.53 -11.38
C ASN A 145 1.12 7.57 -11.50
N HIS A 146 1.23 6.36 -10.95
CA HIS A 146 0.18 5.37 -10.99
C HIS A 146 -0.70 5.43 -9.75
N PRO A 147 -1.88 6.01 -9.83
CA PRO A 147 -2.83 5.94 -8.72
C PRO A 147 -3.08 4.51 -8.26
N CYS A 148 -3.28 3.61 -9.18
CA CYS A 148 -3.55 2.20 -8.92
C CYS A 148 -2.47 1.44 -8.12
N GLN A 149 -1.27 2.00 -7.98
CA GLN A 149 -0.23 1.39 -7.13
C GLN A 149 -0.27 1.87 -5.69
N PHE A 150 -0.79 3.06 -5.45
CA PHE A 150 -0.48 3.84 -4.26
C PHE A 150 -1.69 4.19 -3.42
N GLY A 151 -2.89 3.91 -3.88
CA GLY A 151 -4.03 4.49 -3.24
C GLY A 151 -5.00 3.52 -2.60
N SER A 152 -5.73 4.05 -1.66
CA SER A 152 -7.04 3.56 -1.29
C SER A 152 -8.05 3.95 -2.37
N ASP A 153 -9.25 3.40 -2.29
CA ASP A 153 -10.34 3.80 -3.16
C ASP A 153 -10.65 5.29 -3.06
N LEU A 154 -10.48 5.87 -1.89
CA LEU A 154 -10.61 7.31 -1.66
C LEU A 154 -9.65 8.13 -2.53
N TYR A 155 -8.46 7.61 -2.79
CA TYR A 155 -7.50 8.25 -3.67
C TYR A 155 -8.01 8.36 -5.12
N PHE A 156 -8.63 7.32 -5.64
CA PHE A 156 -9.22 7.34 -6.99
C PHE A 156 -10.36 8.35 -7.08
N LEU A 157 -11.18 8.46 -6.04
CA LEU A 157 -12.24 9.47 -5.96
C LEU A 157 -11.68 10.89 -6.01
N LEU A 158 -10.60 11.16 -5.29
CA LEU A 158 -9.93 12.47 -5.33
C LEU A 158 -9.40 12.82 -6.71
N ASN A 159 -8.93 11.82 -7.45
CA ASN A 159 -8.43 12.03 -8.81
C ASN A 159 -9.55 12.10 -9.85
N GLY A 160 -10.81 12.14 -9.41
CA GLY A 160 -11.97 12.30 -10.30
C GLY A 160 -12.20 11.10 -11.21
N ILE A 161 -11.76 9.90 -10.82
CA ILE A 161 -12.05 8.68 -11.56
C ILE A 161 -13.53 8.37 -11.36
N GLU A 162 -14.29 8.45 -12.43
CA GLU A 162 -15.73 8.24 -12.40
C GLU A 162 -16.04 6.78 -12.05
N GLY A 163 -17.03 6.57 -11.21
CA GLY A 163 -17.42 5.24 -10.73
C GLY A 163 -16.61 4.72 -9.55
N ALA A 164 -15.49 5.32 -9.19
CA ALA A 164 -14.77 4.99 -7.98
C ALA A 164 -15.49 5.61 -6.77
N THR A 165 -15.99 4.80 -5.86
CA THR A 165 -16.79 5.29 -4.72
C THR A 165 -16.14 5.08 -3.36
N GLY A 166 -15.07 4.33 -3.28
CA GLY A 166 -14.50 3.91 -2.01
C GLY A 166 -15.35 2.87 -1.25
N PHE A 167 -16.50 2.49 -1.79
CA PHE A 167 -17.47 1.60 -1.13
C PHE A 167 -17.82 0.37 -1.99
N GLY A 168 -16.83 -0.24 -2.62
CA GLY A 168 -17.01 -1.51 -3.33
C GLY A 168 -17.61 -1.40 -4.72
N THR A 169 -17.64 -0.22 -5.32
CA THR A 169 -17.96 -0.09 -6.74
C THR A 169 -16.73 -0.28 -7.61
N GLN A 170 -16.95 -0.59 -8.86
CA GLN A 170 -15.87 -0.72 -9.83
C GLN A 170 -15.32 0.66 -10.20
N TYR A 171 -14.02 0.73 -10.44
CA TYR A 171 -13.40 1.92 -10.99
C TYR A 171 -13.79 2.10 -12.45
N ASP A 172 -14.01 3.35 -12.84
CA ASP A 172 -14.20 3.72 -14.25
C ASP A 172 -12.97 4.48 -14.74
N PHE A 173 -12.17 3.81 -15.56
CA PHE A 173 -10.99 4.41 -16.20
C PHE A 173 -11.30 4.98 -17.58
N SER A 174 -12.57 5.15 -17.96
CA SER A 174 -12.95 5.64 -19.30
C SER A 174 -12.35 7.01 -19.64
N LYS A 175 -12.11 7.84 -18.64
CA LYS A 175 -11.51 9.17 -18.78
C LYS A 175 -10.00 9.21 -18.54
N ASN A 176 -9.44 8.14 -17.99
CA ASN A 176 -8.03 8.03 -17.65
C ASN A 176 -7.41 6.87 -18.40
N TRP A 177 -6.09 6.89 -18.56
CA TRP A 177 -5.35 5.79 -19.18
C TRP A 177 -5.91 5.36 -20.53
N GLN A 178 -6.35 6.35 -21.32
CA GLN A 178 -6.93 6.14 -22.65
C GLN A 178 -8.14 5.19 -22.66
N GLY A 179 -8.76 4.96 -21.52
CA GLY A 179 -9.90 4.05 -21.36
C GLY A 179 -9.56 2.56 -21.46
N TYR A 180 -8.28 2.17 -21.39
CA TYR A 180 -7.85 0.78 -21.59
C TYR A 180 -7.74 -0.06 -20.34
N LEU A 181 -7.71 0.56 -19.15
CA LEU A 181 -7.55 -0.20 -17.92
C LEU A 181 -8.87 -0.77 -17.43
N ASP A 182 -8.82 -2.01 -16.95
CA ASP A 182 -9.94 -2.67 -16.32
C ASP A 182 -9.94 -2.40 -14.81
N GLY A 183 -10.96 -1.71 -14.32
CA GLY A 183 -11.15 -1.44 -12.90
C GLY A 183 -11.88 -2.54 -12.13
N SER A 184 -12.30 -3.61 -12.79
CA SER A 184 -12.90 -4.77 -12.12
C SER A 184 -11.91 -5.44 -11.17
N HIS A 185 -12.41 -6.33 -10.30
CA HIS A 185 -11.58 -7.04 -9.33
C HIS A 185 -10.70 -6.12 -8.47
N GLN A 186 -11.21 -4.94 -8.13
CA GLN A 186 -10.49 -3.93 -7.33
C GLN A 186 -9.13 -3.56 -7.96
N GLY A 187 -9.08 -3.55 -9.29
CA GLY A 187 -7.90 -3.23 -10.08
C GLY A 187 -6.85 -4.34 -10.16
N ALA A 188 -7.11 -5.54 -9.63
CA ALA A 188 -6.25 -6.69 -9.88
C ALA A 188 -6.35 -7.11 -11.35
N GLY A 189 -5.20 -7.24 -12.03
CA GLY A 189 -5.17 -7.59 -13.45
C GLY A 189 -5.59 -6.48 -14.41
N MET A 190 -5.64 -5.22 -13.95
CA MET A 190 -6.15 -4.07 -14.73
C MET A 190 -5.47 -3.86 -16.08
N LEU A 191 -4.27 -4.40 -16.26
CA LEU A 191 -3.47 -4.21 -17.47
C LEU A 191 -3.69 -5.32 -18.52
N ILE A 192 -4.41 -6.39 -18.19
CA ILE A 192 -4.57 -7.56 -19.07
C ILE A 192 -5.13 -7.17 -20.44
N GLY A 193 -6.11 -6.28 -20.51
CA GLY A 193 -6.66 -5.80 -21.80
C GLY A 193 -5.65 -5.05 -22.67
N VAL A 194 -4.69 -4.35 -22.06
CA VAL A 194 -3.58 -3.72 -22.80
C VAL A 194 -2.60 -4.78 -23.29
N VAL A 195 -2.26 -5.77 -22.44
CA VAL A 195 -1.35 -6.87 -22.80
C VAL A 195 -1.90 -7.68 -23.97
N GLU A 196 -3.20 -7.96 -24.00
CA GLU A 196 -3.88 -8.64 -25.11
C GLU A 196 -3.60 -7.96 -26.45
N ARG A 197 -3.62 -6.62 -26.51
CA ARG A 197 -3.31 -5.86 -27.73
C ARG A 197 -1.86 -6.03 -28.18
N TYR A 198 -0.91 -6.09 -27.23
CA TYR A 198 0.49 -6.40 -27.54
C TYR A 198 0.63 -7.84 -28.09
N LYS A 199 0.00 -8.80 -27.44
CA LYS A 199 -0.01 -10.20 -27.89
C LYS A 199 -0.59 -10.39 -29.29
N GLN A 200 -1.63 -9.67 -29.64
CA GLN A 200 -2.20 -9.69 -30.99
C GLN A 200 -1.24 -9.14 -32.06
N ALA A 201 -0.27 -8.34 -31.65
CA ALA A 201 0.67 -7.64 -32.54
C ALA A 201 2.07 -8.24 -32.61
N LEU A 202 2.44 -9.08 -31.63
CA LEU A 202 3.76 -9.71 -31.45
C LEU A 202 3.64 -11.23 -31.49
N SER A 203 4.73 -11.91 -31.84
CA SER A 203 4.83 -13.38 -31.84
C SER A 203 5.49 -13.93 -30.57
N ILE A 204 6.19 -13.10 -29.83
CA ILE A 204 6.88 -13.45 -28.58
C ILE A 204 5.93 -13.39 -27.37
N PRO A 205 6.23 -14.14 -26.28
CA PRO A 205 5.46 -14.10 -25.06
C PRO A 205 5.35 -12.69 -24.46
N CYS A 206 4.14 -12.36 -23.98
CA CYS A 206 3.85 -11.08 -23.31
C CYS A 206 3.25 -11.35 -21.93
N GLY A 207 3.87 -10.78 -20.92
CA GLY A 207 3.35 -10.78 -19.56
C GLY A 207 3.23 -9.39 -18.99
N CYS A 208 2.60 -9.24 -17.85
CA CYS A 208 2.45 -7.95 -17.20
C CYS A 208 2.77 -7.97 -15.71
N VAL A 209 3.18 -6.78 -15.24
CA VAL A 209 3.17 -6.38 -13.83
C VAL A 209 2.19 -5.22 -13.70
N THR A 210 1.79 -4.88 -12.60
CA THR A 210 0.87 -3.86 -12.11
C THR A 210 -0.30 -4.53 -11.43
N TYR A 211 -0.11 -4.75 -10.17
CA TYR A 211 -1.05 -5.39 -9.27
C TYR A 211 -1.74 -6.64 -9.85
N ASN A 212 -0.97 -7.65 -10.15
CA ASN A 212 -1.51 -8.98 -10.39
C ASN A 212 -1.65 -9.72 -9.05
N ASP A 213 -2.83 -10.20 -8.78
CA ASP A 213 -3.15 -10.99 -7.58
C ASP A 213 -4.15 -12.10 -7.93
N PRO A 214 -3.67 -13.22 -8.51
CA PRO A 214 -4.52 -14.34 -8.91
C PRO A 214 -5.35 -14.94 -7.77
N ALA A 215 -4.89 -14.86 -6.52
CA ALA A 215 -5.69 -15.33 -5.38
C ALA A 215 -6.95 -14.48 -5.15
N HIS A 216 -6.92 -13.20 -5.54
CA HIS A 216 -8.07 -12.31 -5.41
C HIS A 216 -9.20 -12.65 -6.42
N ALA A 217 -8.84 -13.06 -7.62
CA ALA A 217 -9.80 -13.38 -8.69
C ALA A 217 -9.30 -14.58 -9.55
N PRO A 218 -9.25 -15.81 -9.00
CA PRO A 218 -8.59 -16.94 -9.67
C PRO A 218 -9.15 -17.24 -11.05
N GLU A 219 -10.47 -17.28 -11.18
CA GLU A 219 -11.14 -17.60 -12.44
C GLU A 219 -10.84 -16.57 -13.53
N PHE A 220 -10.78 -15.29 -13.18
CA PHE A 220 -10.45 -14.20 -14.11
C PHE A 220 -9.02 -14.35 -14.66
N PHE A 221 -8.05 -14.61 -13.77
CA PHE A 221 -6.64 -14.76 -14.17
C PHE A 221 -6.42 -16.05 -14.99
N GLU A 222 -7.03 -17.17 -14.60
CA GLU A 222 -6.97 -18.44 -15.36
C GLU A 222 -7.62 -18.30 -16.73
N GLN A 223 -8.77 -17.65 -16.81
CA GLN A 223 -9.45 -17.40 -18.07
C GLN A 223 -8.60 -16.55 -19.03
N ALA A 224 -7.95 -15.51 -18.52
CA ALA A 224 -7.08 -14.65 -19.35
C ALA A 224 -5.89 -15.43 -19.94
N LEU A 225 -5.31 -16.38 -19.18
CA LEU A 225 -4.28 -17.30 -19.69
C LEU A 225 -4.86 -18.26 -20.73
N ALA A 226 -6.00 -18.89 -20.44
CA ALA A 226 -6.63 -19.87 -21.33
C ALA A 226 -7.06 -19.25 -22.67
N GLU A 227 -7.51 -18.00 -22.66
CA GLU A 227 -7.88 -17.24 -23.86
C GLU A 227 -6.68 -16.65 -24.60
N GLY A 228 -5.46 -16.79 -24.06
CA GLY A 228 -4.23 -16.27 -24.66
C GLY A 228 -4.11 -14.76 -24.63
N LYS A 229 -4.77 -14.08 -23.69
CA LYS A 229 -4.65 -12.62 -23.50
C LYS A 229 -3.32 -12.21 -22.90
N VAL A 230 -2.72 -13.10 -22.14
CA VAL A 230 -1.44 -12.93 -21.45
C VAL A 230 -0.74 -14.29 -21.37
N ASP A 231 0.58 -14.32 -21.37
CA ASP A 231 1.34 -15.59 -21.25
C ASP A 231 1.83 -15.84 -19.82
N PHE A 232 2.13 -14.79 -19.05
CA PHE A 232 2.62 -14.90 -17.67
C PHE A 232 2.31 -13.65 -16.87
N TYR A 233 2.26 -13.81 -15.55
CA TYR A 233 2.08 -12.73 -14.59
C TYR A 233 3.34 -12.49 -13.79
N MET A 234 3.76 -11.24 -13.69
CA MET A 234 4.82 -10.79 -12.80
C MET A 234 4.20 -10.27 -11.50
N MET A 235 4.66 -10.79 -10.37
CA MET A 235 4.13 -10.43 -9.06
C MET A 235 5.28 -10.15 -8.09
N THR A 236 5.21 -9.04 -7.38
CA THR A 236 6.18 -8.70 -6.32
C THR A 236 5.49 -8.64 -4.97
N ARG A 237 4.48 -7.78 -4.85
CA ARG A 237 3.84 -7.51 -3.56
C ARG A 237 3.10 -8.71 -2.98
N PRO A 238 2.27 -9.47 -3.73
CA PRO A 238 1.66 -10.69 -3.21
C PRO A 238 2.68 -11.72 -2.72
N LEU A 239 3.77 -11.93 -3.48
CA LEU A 239 4.85 -12.85 -3.10
C LEU A 239 5.68 -12.35 -1.91
N THR A 240 5.76 -11.03 -1.69
CA THR A 240 6.40 -10.45 -0.50
C THR A 240 5.55 -10.66 0.74
N VAL A 241 4.24 -10.61 0.59
CA VAL A 241 3.30 -10.79 1.71
C VAL A 241 3.21 -12.26 2.10
N ASP A 242 3.18 -13.16 1.13
CA ASP A 242 3.09 -14.60 1.36
C ASP A 242 4.14 -15.34 0.52
N PHE A 243 5.16 -15.88 1.16
CA PHE A 243 6.23 -16.59 0.47
C PHE A 243 5.80 -17.95 -0.09
N ASP A 244 4.71 -18.51 0.42
CA ASP A 244 4.13 -19.79 -0.04
C ASP A 244 2.93 -19.58 -0.99
N TYR A 245 2.73 -18.37 -1.45
CA TYR A 245 1.59 -17.95 -2.28
C TYR A 245 1.28 -18.91 -3.43
N VAL A 246 2.30 -19.21 -4.25
CA VAL A 246 2.13 -20.04 -5.46
C VAL A 246 1.74 -21.48 -5.10
N ASN A 247 2.32 -22.05 -4.05
CA ASN A 247 1.97 -23.40 -3.61
C ASN A 247 0.54 -23.45 -3.08
N LYS A 248 0.18 -22.47 -2.22
CA LYS A 248 -1.19 -22.36 -1.69
C LYS A 248 -2.23 -22.22 -2.80
N LEU A 249 -1.93 -21.34 -3.78
CA LEU A 249 -2.82 -21.16 -4.94
C LEU A 249 -2.98 -22.45 -5.74
N ARG A 250 -1.89 -23.16 -6.04
CA ARG A 250 -1.89 -24.44 -6.76
C ARG A 250 -2.65 -25.54 -6.02
N GLU A 251 -2.62 -25.51 -4.68
CA GLU A 251 -3.28 -26.48 -3.81
C GLU A 251 -4.73 -26.10 -3.48
N GLY A 252 -5.21 -24.96 -3.98
CA GLY A 252 -6.57 -24.45 -3.71
C GLY A 252 -6.77 -23.88 -2.31
N ARG A 253 -5.69 -23.60 -1.56
CA ARG A 253 -5.70 -23.03 -0.21
C ARG A 253 -5.73 -21.48 -0.25
N ILE A 254 -6.69 -20.92 -0.98
CA ILE A 254 -6.75 -19.48 -1.26
C ILE A 254 -7.02 -18.67 0.01
N ASP A 255 -7.87 -19.17 0.90
CA ASP A 255 -8.20 -18.57 2.20
C ASP A 255 -7.03 -18.56 3.21
N GLU A 256 -5.95 -19.28 2.89
CA GLU A 256 -4.71 -19.29 3.65
C GLU A 256 -3.66 -18.30 3.12
N ILE A 257 -3.92 -17.63 1.99
CA ILE A 257 -3.01 -16.67 1.39
C ILE A 257 -3.15 -15.30 2.08
N ALA A 258 -2.03 -14.78 2.60
CA ALA A 258 -2.00 -13.45 3.18
C ALA A 258 -2.19 -12.37 2.10
N PRO A 259 -3.19 -11.49 2.22
CA PRO A 259 -3.45 -10.47 1.20
C PRO A 259 -2.49 -9.29 1.30
N CYS A 260 -2.13 -8.72 0.16
CA CYS A 260 -1.41 -7.45 0.10
C CYS A 260 -2.37 -6.29 0.36
N THR A 261 -2.11 -5.48 1.38
CA THR A 261 -2.92 -4.30 1.71
C THR A 261 -2.54 -3.04 0.92
N ARG A 262 -1.73 -3.14 -0.09
CA ARG A 262 -1.30 -2.03 -0.99
C ARG A 262 -0.75 -0.79 -0.29
N CYS A 263 -0.32 -0.90 0.94
CA CYS A 263 0.14 0.20 1.81
C CYS A 263 1.51 0.79 1.42
N LEU A 264 2.24 0.18 0.50
CA LEU A 264 3.56 0.59 -0.02
C LEU A 264 4.70 0.70 1.00
N HIS A 265 4.54 0.23 2.22
CA HIS A 265 5.65 0.24 3.19
C HIS A 265 6.87 -0.56 2.74
N CYS A 266 6.68 -1.57 1.89
CA CYS A 266 7.79 -2.30 1.26
C CYS A 266 8.63 -1.42 0.32
N HIS A 267 8.08 -0.31 -0.19
CA HIS A 267 8.79 0.65 -1.03
C HIS A 267 9.51 1.78 -0.28
N ILE A 268 9.28 1.96 1.02
CA ILE A 268 9.90 3.03 1.80
C ILE A 268 11.42 2.98 1.70
N GLY A 269 12.00 1.78 1.77
CA GLY A 269 13.45 1.60 1.71
C GLY A 269 14.07 1.88 0.34
N SER A 270 13.35 1.65 -0.75
CA SER A 270 13.86 1.88 -2.11
C SER A 270 13.90 3.36 -2.49
N ASN A 271 13.12 4.21 -1.82
CA ASN A 271 12.93 5.61 -2.17
C ASN A 271 13.50 6.61 -1.16
N GLN A 272 14.08 6.13 -0.07
CA GLN A 272 14.69 6.98 0.96
C GLN A 272 16.10 6.50 1.28
N MET A 273 17.09 7.20 0.79
CA MET A 273 18.51 6.84 0.91
C MET A 273 19.04 6.70 2.35
N ASN A 274 18.29 7.13 3.36
CA ASN A 274 18.73 7.18 4.77
C ASN A 274 17.86 6.35 5.73
N ARG A 275 16.95 5.50 5.25
CA ARG A 275 16.13 4.64 6.11
C ARG A 275 16.41 3.17 5.86
N ALA A 276 16.22 2.36 6.89
CA ALA A 276 16.26 0.91 6.78
C ALA A 276 15.35 0.43 5.64
N LEU A 277 15.76 -0.65 4.97
CA LEU A 277 15.00 -1.28 3.90
C LEU A 277 13.52 -1.43 4.26
N GLY A 278 12.67 -1.24 3.28
CA GLY A 278 11.23 -1.38 3.43
C GLY A 278 10.82 -2.75 3.97
N TYR A 279 9.68 -2.79 4.60
CA TYR A 279 9.15 -4.01 5.21
C TYR A 279 7.66 -4.16 4.90
N CYS A 280 7.18 -5.39 4.89
CA CYS A 280 5.75 -5.64 4.78
C CYS A 280 5.07 -5.44 6.14
N ARG A 281 3.91 -4.79 6.16
CA ARG A 281 3.10 -4.63 7.37
C ARG A 281 2.38 -5.91 7.77
N VAL A 282 2.03 -6.73 6.80
CA VAL A 282 1.33 -8.00 7.03
C VAL A 282 2.35 -9.10 7.36
N ASN A 283 3.42 -9.23 6.56
CA ASN A 283 4.43 -10.26 6.76
C ASN A 283 5.58 -9.76 7.62
N ALA A 284 5.58 -10.13 8.88
CA ALA A 284 6.62 -9.77 9.85
C ALA A 284 8.01 -10.36 9.52
N LEU A 285 8.06 -11.42 8.73
CA LEU A 285 9.31 -12.10 8.39
C LEU A 285 10.18 -11.28 7.43
N THR A 286 9.61 -10.37 6.66
CA THR A 286 10.36 -9.56 5.68
C THR A 286 11.52 -8.75 6.28
N GLN A 287 11.45 -8.39 7.55
CA GLN A 287 12.57 -7.71 8.23
C GLN A 287 13.62 -8.67 8.81
N ARG A 288 13.30 -9.96 8.97
CA ARG A 288 14.27 -10.92 9.54
C ARG A 288 15.43 -11.20 8.58
N VAL A 289 15.18 -11.07 7.27
CA VAL A 289 16.20 -11.27 6.23
C VAL A 289 17.36 -10.29 6.33
N MET A 290 17.14 -9.15 6.99
CA MET A 290 18.06 -8.02 7.06
C MET A 290 18.78 -7.89 8.40
N THR A 291 18.70 -8.87 9.29
CA THR A 291 19.39 -8.80 10.58
C THR A 291 20.86 -9.22 10.46
N GLU A 292 21.71 -8.65 11.31
CA GLU A 292 23.18 -8.78 11.31
C GLU A 292 23.70 -10.22 11.49
N ASN A 293 22.83 -11.19 11.74
CA ASN A 293 23.21 -12.55 12.18
C ASN A 293 23.08 -13.64 11.08
N GLY A 294 23.10 -13.27 9.80
CA GLY A 294 23.09 -14.23 8.71
C GLY A 294 21.70 -14.50 8.10
N PRO A 295 21.55 -15.50 7.23
CA PRO A 295 20.30 -15.77 6.55
C PRO A 295 19.20 -16.08 7.55
N ALA A 296 18.13 -15.29 7.49
CA ALA A 296 16.96 -15.52 8.33
C ALA A 296 16.33 -16.86 7.97
N THR A 297 16.12 -17.67 8.98
CA THR A 297 15.22 -18.81 8.84
C THR A 297 13.78 -18.29 8.90
N TYR A 298 12.95 -18.71 7.95
CA TYR A 298 11.52 -18.43 7.97
C TYR A 298 10.77 -19.38 8.92
N GLU A 299 11.45 -20.36 9.46
CA GLU A 299 10.93 -21.30 10.43
C GLU A 299 10.84 -20.65 11.81
N LEU A 300 9.71 -20.88 12.47
CA LEU A 300 9.51 -20.50 13.86
C LEU A 300 10.15 -21.58 14.74
N GLU A 301 11.05 -21.18 15.64
CA GLU A 301 11.59 -22.10 16.61
C GLU A 301 10.51 -22.56 17.59
N PRO A 302 10.35 -23.87 17.83
CA PRO A 302 9.45 -24.36 18.84
C PRO A 302 9.79 -23.77 20.23
N ALA A 303 8.76 -23.59 21.06
CA ALA A 303 8.97 -23.18 22.44
C ALA A 303 9.77 -24.23 23.21
N ALA A 304 10.73 -23.78 24.04
CA ALA A 304 11.51 -24.68 24.89
C ALA A 304 10.65 -25.45 25.89
N ALA A 305 9.55 -24.83 26.36
CA ALA A 305 8.53 -25.45 27.18
C ALA A 305 7.14 -24.87 26.79
N PRO A 306 6.14 -25.70 26.51
CA PRO A 306 4.76 -25.24 26.29
C PRO A 306 4.22 -24.49 27.51
N LYS A 307 3.44 -23.44 27.24
CA LYS A 307 2.79 -22.60 28.25
C LYS A 307 1.32 -22.42 27.92
N ASN A 308 0.53 -22.08 28.93
CA ASN A 308 -0.81 -21.56 28.75
C ASN A 308 -0.72 -20.05 28.57
N VAL A 309 -1.02 -19.57 27.38
CA VAL A 309 -0.93 -18.16 27.00
C VAL A 309 -2.31 -17.57 26.87
N MET A 310 -2.57 -16.51 27.62
CA MET A 310 -3.79 -15.72 27.52
C MET A 310 -3.50 -14.47 26.66
N VAL A 311 -4.25 -14.29 25.60
CA VAL A 311 -4.20 -13.09 24.75
C VAL A 311 -5.50 -12.31 24.94
N VAL A 312 -5.40 -11.02 25.25
CA VAL A 312 -6.56 -10.14 25.49
C VAL A 312 -6.63 -9.07 24.40
N GLY A 313 -7.69 -9.14 23.60
CA GLY A 313 -7.94 -8.29 22.45
C GLY A 313 -7.81 -9.02 21.12
N GLY A 314 -8.91 -9.10 20.38
CA GLY A 314 -9.03 -9.79 19.09
C GLY A 314 -8.75 -8.91 17.87
N GLY A 315 -8.00 -7.80 18.05
CA GLY A 315 -7.47 -7.00 16.95
C GLY A 315 -6.29 -7.69 16.25
N PRO A 316 -5.76 -7.11 15.14
CA PRO A 316 -4.66 -7.71 14.37
C PRO A 316 -3.44 -8.08 15.20
N ALA A 317 -3.08 -7.23 16.17
CA ALA A 317 -1.94 -7.49 17.06
C ALA A 317 -2.15 -8.75 17.90
N GLY A 318 -3.32 -8.87 18.53
CA GLY A 318 -3.66 -10.03 19.36
C GLY A 318 -3.82 -11.30 18.55
N MET A 319 -4.49 -11.23 17.40
CA MET A 319 -4.64 -12.39 16.51
C MET A 319 -3.27 -12.92 16.02
N GLU A 320 -2.36 -12.02 15.61
CA GLU A 320 -1.04 -12.43 15.15
C GLU A 320 -0.20 -13.01 16.31
N ALA A 321 -0.22 -12.41 17.50
CA ALA A 321 0.46 -12.94 18.67
C ALA A 321 -0.06 -14.32 19.06
N ALA A 322 -1.39 -14.49 19.09
CA ALA A 322 -2.02 -15.76 19.39
C ALA A 322 -1.60 -16.86 18.40
N ARG A 323 -1.66 -16.54 17.11
CA ARG A 323 -1.23 -17.44 16.03
C ARG A 323 0.22 -17.89 16.21
N ILE A 324 1.14 -16.95 16.40
CA ILE A 324 2.56 -17.26 16.53
C ILE A 324 2.85 -18.06 17.79
N ALA A 325 2.24 -17.73 18.92
CA ALA A 325 2.40 -18.49 20.15
C ALA A 325 1.91 -19.94 19.97
N ALA A 326 0.76 -20.14 19.33
CA ALA A 326 0.21 -21.48 19.06
C ALA A 326 1.10 -22.27 18.10
N LEU A 327 1.60 -21.66 17.01
CA LEU A 327 2.53 -22.30 16.07
C LEU A 327 3.85 -22.71 16.71
N ARG A 328 4.27 -22.06 17.79
CA ARG A 328 5.43 -22.44 18.59
C ARG A 328 5.15 -23.54 19.59
N GLY A 329 3.92 -24.00 19.73
CA GLY A 329 3.52 -25.12 20.57
C GLY A 329 2.94 -24.74 21.94
N HIS A 330 2.54 -23.48 22.15
CA HIS A 330 1.82 -23.06 23.34
C HIS A 330 0.32 -23.38 23.22
N THR A 331 -0.35 -23.55 24.35
CA THR A 331 -1.83 -23.57 24.41
C THR A 331 -2.31 -22.13 24.53
N VAL A 332 -3.07 -21.65 23.56
CA VAL A 332 -3.45 -20.24 23.49
C VAL A 332 -4.95 -20.06 23.56
N THR A 333 -5.39 -19.15 24.42
CA THR A 333 -6.78 -18.65 24.45
C THR A 333 -6.76 -17.15 24.21
N LEU A 334 -7.49 -16.72 23.18
CA LEU A 334 -7.70 -15.31 22.84
C LEU A 334 -9.08 -14.88 23.29
N TYR A 335 -9.13 -13.80 24.05
CA TYR A 335 -10.37 -13.17 24.52
C TYR A 335 -10.62 -11.86 23.80
N GLU A 336 -11.87 -11.66 23.38
CA GLU A 336 -12.33 -10.41 22.77
C GLU A 336 -13.62 -9.95 23.46
N LYS A 337 -13.67 -8.68 23.85
CA LYS A 337 -14.82 -8.11 24.56
C LYS A 337 -16.07 -7.96 23.68
N SER A 338 -15.88 -7.78 22.39
CA SER A 338 -16.97 -7.70 21.42
C SER A 338 -17.30 -9.08 20.82
N GLY A 339 -18.43 -9.17 20.11
CA GLY A 339 -18.83 -10.39 19.40
C GLY A 339 -18.07 -10.65 18.10
N ILE A 340 -17.13 -9.76 17.71
CA ILE A 340 -16.41 -9.83 16.43
C ILE A 340 -14.91 -9.61 16.61
N LEU A 341 -14.11 -10.32 15.81
CA LEU A 341 -12.68 -10.12 15.72
C LEU A 341 -12.35 -9.06 14.66
N GLY A 342 -11.17 -8.45 14.80
CA GLY A 342 -10.61 -7.52 13.82
C GLY A 342 -10.24 -6.15 14.40
N GLY A 343 -10.72 -5.80 15.58
CA GLY A 343 -10.48 -4.48 16.18
C GLY A 343 -10.90 -3.36 15.24
N MET A 344 -9.96 -2.51 14.81
CA MET A 344 -10.24 -1.39 13.91
C MET A 344 -10.28 -1.76 12.41
N LEU A 345 -9.97 -3.00 12.02
CA LEU A 345 -9.95 -3.38 10.59
C LEU A 345 -11.32 -3.22 9.91
N PRO A 346 -12.46 -3.64 10.50
CA PRO A 346 -13.77 -3.44 9.85
C PRO A 346 -14.09 -1.95 9.63
N PHE A 347 -13.79 -1.10 10.59
CA PHE A 347 -13.98 0.34 10.45
C PHE A 347 -13.06 0.93 9.38
N ALA A 348 -11.79 0.59 9.40
CA ALA A 348 -10.81 1.06 8.40
C ALA A 348 -11.20 0.60 6.98
N SER A 349 -11.68 -0.64 6.81
CA SER A 349 -12.19 -1.15 5.54
C SER A 349 -13.38 -0.33 5.03
N ALA A 350 -14.31 0.01 5.92
CA ALA A 350 -15.47 0.84 5.56
C ALA A 350 -15.07 2.26 5.14
N VAL A 351 -14.08 2.88 5.80
CA VAL A 351 -13.60 4.23 5.45
C VAL A 351 -12.82 4.21 4.14
N LYS A 352 -11.91 3.26 3.97
CA LYS A 352 -10.92 3.23 2.88
C LYS A 352 -11.40 2.51 1.63
N GLY A 353 -12.44 1.70 1.75
CA GLY A 353 -12.97 0.88 0.68
C GLY A 353 -12.18 -0.41 0.41
N PRO A 354 -12.65 -1.24 -0.52
CA PRO A 354 -12.14 -2.60 -0.72
C PRO A 354 -10.75 -2.68 -1.34
N HIS A 355 -10.25 -1.60 -1.94
CA HIS A 355 -8.98 -1.61 -2.67
C HIS A 355 -7.77 -1.97 -1.81
N GLU A 356 -7.81 -1.68 -0.52
CA GLU A 356 -6.74 -2.00 0.43
C GLU A 356 -6.85 -3.40 1.05
N ASN A 357 -7.82 -4.21 0.65
CA ASN A 357 -8.01 -5.60 1.09
C ASN A 357 -8.01 -5.79 2.62
N LEU A 358 -8.53 -4.83 3.38
CA LEU A 358 -8.49 -4.87 4.85
C LEU A 358 -9.49 -5.89 5.43
N ASP A 359 -10.60 -6.08 4.77
CA ASP A 359 -11.58 -7.13 5.06
C ASP A 359 -11.00 -8.53 4.79
N GLN A 360 -10.27 -8.70 3.69
CA GLN A 360 -9.57 -9.94 3.38
C GLN A 360 -8.46 -10.22 4.40
N LEU A 361 -7.73 -9.17 4.85
CA LEU A 361 -6.75 -9.31 5.92
C LEU A 361 -7.40 -9.79 7.21
N ASN A 362 -8.57 -9.25 7.56
CA ASN A 362 -9.29 -9.68 8.75
C ASN A 362 -9.74 -11.15 8.65
N ALA A 363 -10.28 -11.55 7.50
CA ALA A 363 -10.67 -12.93 7.23
C ALA A 363 -9.47 -13.90 7.29
N TYR A 364 -8.36 -13.50 6.68
CA TYR A 364 -7.09 -14.25 6.72
C TYR A 364 -6.61 -14.47 8.17
N LEU A 365 -6.55 -13.42 8.98
CA LEU A 365 -6.09 -13.53 10.38
C LEU A 365 -6.98 -14.47 11.18
N GLN A 366 -8.30 -14.41 11.01
CA GLN A 366 -9.23 -15.33 11.67
C GLN A 366 -9.02 -16.78 11.22
N LYS A 367 -8.83 -17.00 9.91
CA LYS A 367 -8.51 -18.33 9.37
C LYS A 367 -7.20 -18.88 9.95
N GLN A 368 -6.21 -18.03 10.11
CA GLN A 368 -4.93 -18.42 10.69
C GLN A 368 -5.03 -18.82 12.18
N LEU A 369 -5.93 -18.22 12.96
CA LEU A 369 -6.22 -18.66 14.33
C LEU A 369 -6.83 -20.06 14.36
N GLU A 370 -7.78 -20.32 13.47
CA GLU A 370 -8.39 -21.65 13.30
C GLU A 370 -7.35 -22.71 12.99
N LEU A 371 -6.51 -22.47 11.99
CA LEU A 371 -5.45 -23.40 11.55
C LEU A 371 -4.39 -23.64 12.63
N ALA A 372 -4.09 -22.63 13.44
CA ALA A 372 -3.16 -22.75 14.55
C ALA A 372 -3.77 -23.41 15.82
N GLY A 373 -5.08 -23.67 15.82
CA GLY A 373 -5.76 -24.28 16.95
C GLY A 373 -5.93 -23.34 18.16
N VAL A 374 -6.02 -22.04 17.94
CA VAL A 374 -6.25 -21.05 18.99
C VAL A 374 -7.69 -21.13 19.46
N THR A 375 -7.90 -21.19 20.79
CA THR A 375 -9.24 -21.06 21.38
C THR A 375 -9.64 -19.58 21.38
N VAL A 376 -10.75 -19.23 20.74
CA VAL A 376 -11.28 -17.86 20.69
C VAL A 376 -12.53 -17.76 21.56
N VAL A 377 -12.56 -16.75 22.44
CA VAL A 377 -13.68 -16.45 23.34
C VAL A 377 -14.09 -15.00 23.12
N THR A 378 -15.24 -14.80 22.45
CA THR A 378 -15.82 -13.48 22.20
C THR A 378 -16.82 -13.08 23.30
N ASP A 379 -17.36 -11.86 23.21
CA ASP A 379 -18.31 -11.30 24.17
C ASP A 379 -17.83 -11.37 25.63
N THR A 380 -16.51 -11.31 25.83
CA THR A 380 -15.91 -11.49 27.15
C THR A 380 -14.88 -10.40 27.43
N GLU A 381 -15.22 -9.48 28.31
CA GLU A 381 -14.29 -8.52 28.86
C GLU A 381 -13.41 -9.18 29.93
N VAL A 382 -12.09 -9.10 29.74
CA VAL A 382 -11.12 -9.66 30.68
C VAL A 382 -10.83 -8.66 31.79
N THR A 383 -11.06 -9.10 33.04
CA THR A 383 -10.73 -8.36 34.26
C THR A 383 -9.60 -9.07 35.01
N ALA A 384 -9.08 -8.45 36.07
CA ALA A 384 -8.08 -9.09 36.95
C ALA A 384 -8.62 -10.42 37.54
N ASP A 385 -9.91 -10.51 37.86
CA ASP A 385 -10.54 -11.75 38.33
C ASP A 385 -10.55 -12.82 37.23
N THR A 386 -10.82 -12.46 35.99
CA THR A 386 -10.77 -13.39 34.86
C THR A 386 -9.37 -13.96 34.68
N VAL A 387 -8.31 -13.12 34.75
CA VAL A 387 -6.94 -13.54 34.68
C VAL A 387 -6.56 -14.47 35.86
N ALA A 388 -6.97 -14.11 37.07
CA ALA A 388 -6.73 -14.93 38.28
C ALA A 388 -7.38 -16.30 38.19
N GLN A 389 -8.60 -16.39 37.64
CA GLN A 389 -9.32 -17.68 37.48
C GLN A 389 -8.69 -18.56 36.39
N ALA A 390 -8.26 -17.94 35.26
CA ALA A 390 -7.61 -18.66 34.19
C ALA A 390 -6.18 -19.08 34.51
N ALA A 391 -5.51 -18.38 35.43
CA ALA A 391 -4.14 -18.60 35.89
C ALA A 391 -3.15 -18.91 34.75
N PRO A 392 -3.02 -18.03 33.73
CA PRO A 392 -2.12 -18.27 32.62
C PRO A 392 -0.65 -18.18 33.05
N ASP A 393 0.22 -18.91 32.33
CA ASP A 393 1.68 -18.79 32.50
C ASP A 393 2.20 -17.47 31.91
N ALA A 394 1.55 -16.98 30.86
CA ALA A 394 1.87 -15.71 30.20
C ALA A 394 0.58 -14.96 29.76
N LEU A 395 0.60 -13.64 29.91
CA LEU A 395 -0.46 -12.72 29.50
C LEU A 395 0.04 -11.77 28.42
N VAL A 396 -0.66 -11.74 27.29
CA VAL A 396 -0.42 -10.79 26.21
C VAL A 396 -1.61 -9.83 26.11
N LEU A 397 -1.36 -8.56 26.39
CA LEU A 397 -2.37 -7.52 26.32
C LEU A 397 -2.30 -6.80 24.98
N ALA A 398 -3.38 -6.86 24.22
CA ALA A 398 -3.52 -6.28 22.86
C ALA A 398 -4.82 -5.48 22.73
N CYS A 399 -5.22 -4.78 23.81
CA CYS A 399 -6.50 -4.05 23.92
C CYS A 399 -6.56 -2.73 23.15
N GLY A 400 -5.54 -2.44 22.32
CA GLY A 400 -5.50 -1.22 21.51
C GLY A 400 -5.31 0.04 22.34
N GLY A 401 -5.77 1.16 21.81
CA GLY A 401 -5.78 2.47 22.45
C GLY A 401 -7.17 3.08 22.47
N SER A 402 -7.35 4.07 23.31
CA SER A 402 -8.55 4.91 23.37
C SER A 402 -8.20 6.36 23.16
N ARG A 403 -9.09 7.11 22.51
CA ARG A 403 -8.93 8.56 22.35
C ARG A 403 -9.29 9.26 23.65
N THR A 404 -8.52 10.30 23.94
CA THR A 404 -8.92 11.21 25.02
C THR A 404 -10.16 11.98 24.59
N ALA A 405 -11.15 12.05 25.45
CA ALA A 405 -12.34 12.86 25.20
C ALA A 405 -11.95 14.32 24.95
N LEU A 406 -12.47 14.89 23.89
CA LEU A 406 -12.22 16.29 23.53
C LEU A 406 -13.30 17.17 24.19
N ASP A 407 -12.90 18.00 25.15
CA ASP A 407 -13.77 19.02 25.73
C ASP A 407 -13.49 20.37 25.02
N LEU A 408 -14.51 20.90 24.35
CA LEU A 408 -14.42 22.18 23.65
C LEU A 408 -14.69 23.40 24.55
N GLY A 409 -15.09 23.18 25.82
CA GLY A 409 -15.33 24.26 26.79
C GLY A 409 -16.55 25.13 26.49
N GLY A 410 -17.51 24.70 25.68
CA GLY A 410 -18.70 25.46 25.31
C GLY A 410 -19.81 24.60 24.70
N GLU A 411 -20.95 25.22 24.42
CA GLU A 411 -22.13 24.58 23.84
C GLU A 411 -22.31 25.02 22.37
N GLY A 412 -23.09 24.24 21.59
CA GLY A 412 -23.51 24.61 20.24
C GLY A 412 -22.71 23.97 19.10
N VAL A 413 -21.67 23.18 19.41
CA VAL A 413 -20.97 22.30 18.46
C VAL A 413 -20.84 20.92 19.08
N GLU A 414 -21.26 19.91 18.35
CA GLU A 414 -21.16 18.52 18.78
C GLU A 414 -19.76 17.95 18.52
N VAL A 415 -19.23 17.20 19.48
CA VAL A 415 -18.03 16.38 19.29
C VAL A 415 -18.46 14.96 18.94
N VAL A 416 -17.99 14.47 17.80
CA VAL A 416 -18.24 13.10 17.31
C VAL A 416 -16.93 12.33 17.36
N ASP A 417 -16.92 11.15 17.97
CA ASP A 417 -15.75 10.28 17.94
C ASP A 417 -15.48 9.78 16.51
N LEU A 418 -14.21 9.66 16.17
CA LEU A 418 -13.78 9.24 14.83
C LEU A 418 -14.47 7.94 14.39
N GLU A 419 -14.61 7.00 15.28
CA GLU A 419 -15.21 5.68 15.03
C GLU A 419 -16.72 5.75 14.73
N GLN A 420 -17.35 6.90 14.94
CA GLN A 420 -18.78 7.13 14.73
C GLN A 420 -19.11 8.08 13.58
N PHE A 421 -18.12 8.80 13.02
CA PHE A 421 -18.37 9.91 12.11
C PHE A 421 -19.16 9.51 10.85
N MET A 422 -18.98 8.29 10.33
CA MET A 422 -19.70 7.84 9.13
C MET A 422 -21.20 7.59 9.38
N PHE A 423 -21.61 7.46 10.65
CA PHE A 423 -22.98 7.18 11.05
C PHE A 423 -23.68 8.41 11.65
N ALA A 424 -22.93 9.50 11.84
CA ALA A 424 -23.45 10.74 12.39
C ALA A 424 -24.12 11.60 11.29
N ASP A 425 -25.13 12.37 11.68
CA ASP A 425 -25.74 13.37 10.80
C ASP A 425 -24.90 14.65 10.80
N LEU A 426 -23.92 14.66 9.91
CA LEU A 426 -22.93 15.74 9.82
C LEU A 426 -23.44 16.91 8.98
N GLY A 427 -23.29 18.12 9.50
CA GLY A 427 -23.52 19.36 8.77
C GLY A 427 -22.48 19.59 7.66
N ASP A 428 -22.53 20.74 7.00
CA ASP A 428 -21.67 21.04 5.85
C ASP A 428 -20.24 21.43 6.26
N ASN A 429 -20.06 22.04 7.43
CA ASN A 429 -18.78 22.50 7.91
C ASN A 429 -18.29 21.58 9.03
N VAL A 430 -17.31 20.77 8.77
CA VAL A 430 -16.80 19.77 9.69
C VAL A 430 -15.34 20.05 10.02
N VAL A 431 -15.02 20.05 11.32
CA VAL A 431 -13.64 20.18 11.78
C VAL A 431 -13.13 18.81 12.20
N VAL A 432 -11.94 18.44 11.75
CA VAL A 432 -11.23 17.23 12.19
C VAL A 432 -10.11 17.66 13.14
N TYR A 433 -10.19 17.22 14.38
CA TYR A 433 -9.17 17.52 15.39
C TYR A 433 -8.16 16.38 15.47
N GLY A 434 -6.95 16.62 14.97
CA GLY A 434 -5.86 15.65 14.87
C GLY A 434 -5.13 15.75 13.54
N SER A 435 -4.02 15.04 13.40
CA SER A 435 -3.19 15.04 12.19
C SER A 435 -2.50 13.70 11.91
N ASN A 436 -2.93 12.63 12.56
CA ASN A 436 -2.48 11.28 12.28
C ASN A 436 -3.14 10.72 10.99
N ALA A 437 -2.72 9.54 10.55
CA ALA A 437 -3.24 8.93 9.34
C ALA A 437 -4.77 8.76 9.35
N GLN A 438 -5.38 8.47 10.51
CA GLN A 438 -6.82 8.32 10.63
C GLN A 438 -7.54 9.66 10.45
N ALA A 439 -6.96 10.77 10.95
CA ALA A 439 -7.49 12.11 10.75
C ALA A 439 -7.50 12.48 9.25
N PHE A 440 -6.44 12.15 8.53
CA PHE A 440 -6.37 12.39 7.08
C PHE A 440 -7.34 11.50 6.29
N ASP A 441 -7.48 10.22 6.63
CA ASP A 441 -8.48 9.35 6.02
C ASP A 441 -9.91 9.89 6.25
N CYS A 442 -10.21 10.38 7.45
CA CYS A 442 -11.48 11.03 7.77
C CYS A 442 -11.69 12.31 6.95
N ALA A 443 -10.69 13.20 6.90
CA ALA A 443 -10.76 14.43 6.13
C ALA A 443 -10.98 14.15 4.63
N LEU A 444 -10.34 13.11 4.11
CA LEU A 444 -10.49 12.66 2.74
C LEU A 444 -11.91 12.16 2.47
N TRP A 445 -12.43 11.30 3.34
CA TRP A 445 -13.79 10.79 3.24
C TRP A 445 -14.83 11.93 3.26
N LEU A 446 -14.70 12.88 4.19
CA LEU A 446 -15.58 14.03 4.30
C LEU A 446 -15.52 14.92 3.05
N THR A 447 -14.32 15.16 2.51
CA THR A 447 -14.12 15.97 1.28
C THR A 447 -14.79 15.32 0.08
N VAL A 448 -14.64 14.00 -0.08
CA VAL A 448 -15.31 13.23 -1.13
C VAL A 448 -16.84 13.33 -0.99
N HIS A 449 -17.35 13.37 0.24
CA HIS A 449 -18.77 13.55 0.54
C HIS A 449 -19.24 15.02 0.53
N LYS A 450 -18.45 15.90 -0.10
CA LYS A 450 -18.79 17.33 -0.33
C LYS A 450 -18.92 18.16 0.95
N LYS A 451 -18.28 17.77 2.05
CA LYS A 451 -18.20 18.59 3.25
C LYS A 451 -17.06 19.61 3.12
N HIS A 452 -17.23 20.75 3.75
CA HIS A 452 -16.15 21.72 3.95
C HIS A 452 -15.35 21.28 5.17
N VAL A 453 -14.08 20.90 4.94
CA VAL A 453 -13.25 20.29 5.96
C VAL A 453 -12.13 21.24 6.39
N VAL A 454 -11.99 21.41 7.69
CA VAL A 454 -10.87 22.09 8.33
C VAL A 454 -10.22 21.12 9.30
N MET A 455 -8.90 21.01 9.26
CA MET A 455 -8.16 20.24 10.26
C MET A 455 -7.49 21.18 11.26
N VAL A 456 -7.52 20.81 12.53
CA VAL A 456 -6.85 21.53 13.63
C VAL A 456 -5.99 20.55 14.40
N THR A 457 -4.72 20.88 14.59
CA THR A 457 -3.79 20.02 15.31
C THR A 457 -2.74 20.81 16.11
N PRO A 458 -2.36 20.35 17.31
CA PRO A 458 -1.23 20.90 18.03
C PRO A 458 0.13 20.59 17.40
N ASN A 459 0.17 19.63 16.48
CA ASN A 459 1.40 19.17 15.82
C ASN A 459 1.90 20.20 14.78
N THR A 460 3.19 20.12 14.48
CA THR A 460 3.83 20.93 13.44
C THR A 460 3.51 20.39 12.04
N VAL A 461 3.83 21.15 11.00
CA VAL A 461 3.64 20.72 9.61
C VAL A 461 4.45 19.46 9.25
N ASP A 462 5.60 19.28 9.87
CA ASP A 462 6.47 18.12 9.62
C ASP A 462 5.95 16.82 10.27
N GLU A 463 5.01 16.95 11.22
CA GLU A 463 4.39 15.84 11.94
C GLU A 463 3.04 15.41 11.36
N LEU A 464 2.61 16.04 10.27
CA LEU A 464 1.36 15.69 9.62
C LEU A 464 1.46 14.32 8.95
N ASP A 465 0.52 13.43 9.26
CA ASP A 465 0.35 12.12 8.61
C ASP A 465 1.62 11.25 8.54
N MET A 466 2.44 11.31 9.59
CA MET A 466 3.74 10.62 9.62
C MET A 466 3.66 9.09 9.58
N GLN A 467 2.47 8.52 9.76
CA GLN A 467 2.26 7.08 9.79
C GLN A 467 2.10 6.46 8.40
N GLN A 468 1.88 7.24 7.37
CA GLN A 468 1.77 6.76 5.99
C GLN A 468 3.13 6.61 5.28
N SER A 469 3.14 5.90 4.16
CA SER A 469 4.30 5.93 3.28
C SER A 469 4.46 7.35 2.70
N GLN A 470 5.70 7.80 2.51
CA GLN A 470 5.94 9.15 1.96
C GLN A 470 5.24 9.38 0.60
N HIS A 471 5.14 8.35 -0.22
CA HIS A 471 4.42 8.47 -1.49
C HIS A 471 2.93 8.73 -1.27
N ALA A 472 2.27 7.92 -0.45
CA ALA A 472 0.86 8.12 -0.13
C ALA A 472 0.63 9.48 0.53
N GLN A 473 1.44 9.83 1.54
CA GLN A 473 1.38 11.11 2.24
C GLN A 473 1.47 12.30 1.27
N ARG A 474 2.53 12.33 0.47
CA ARG A 474 2.76 13.44 -0.48
C ARG A 474 1.59 13.62 -1.44
N PHE A 475 1.09 12.53 -1.97
CA PHE A 475 0.05 12.57 -2.96
C PHE A 475 -1.29 12.97 -2.35
N MET A 476 -1.69 12.34 -1.26
CA MET A 476 -2.97 12.62 -0.60
C MET A 476 -3.02 14.05 -0.06
N THR A 477 -1.96 14.50 0.60
CA THR A 477 -1.89 15.87 1.14
C THR A 477 -1.97 16.90 0.02
N THR A 478 -1.26 16.70 -1.09
CA THR A 478 -1.33 17.62 -2.24
C THR A 478 -2.73 17.67 -2.83
N ALA A 479 -3.37 16.52 -3.00
CA ALA A 479 -4.74 16.45 -3.54
C ALA A 479 -5.75 17.13 -2.61
N LEU A 480 -5.66 16.90 -1.31
CA LEU A 480 -6.53 17.51 -0.32
C LEU A 480 -6.40 19.04 -0.28
N TYR A 481 -5.17 19.57 -0.31
CA TYR A 481 -4.95 21.01 -0.35
C TYR A 481 -5.50 21.65 -1.64
N ALA A 482 -5.36 20.97 -2.76
CA ALA A 482 -5.91 21.45 -4.01
C ALA A 482 -7.45 21.45 -4.02
N LEU A 483 -8.09 20.61 -3.22
CA LEU A 483 -9.54 20.58 -3.01
C LEU A 483 -10.01 21.54 -1.92
N GLY A 484 -9.11 22.34 -1.34
CA GLY A 484 -9.43 23.39 -0.38
C GLY A 484 -9.36 22.98 1.08
N LEU A 485 -8.76 21.82 1.41
CA LEU A 485 -8.51 21.48 2.81
C LEU A 485 -7.63 22.55 3.46
N GLN A 486 -8.09 23.08 4.58
CA GLN A 486 -7.32 23.98 5.43
C GLN A 486 -6.81 23.21 6.64
N VAL A 487 -5.53 23.39 6.98
CA VAL A 487 -4.92 22.76 8.16
C VAL A 487 -4.30 23.84 9.02
N TYR A 488 -4.76 23.95 10.25
CA TYR A 488 -4.15 24.78 11.29
C TYR A 488 -3.23 23.90 12.13
N THR A 489 -1.94 24.04 11.91
CA THR A 489 -0.88 23.38 12.69
C THR A 489 -0.48 24.24 13.90
N GLU A 490 0.14 23.63 14.91
CA GLU A 490 0.51 24.28 16.17
C GLU A 490 -0.67 25.08 16.76
N ALA A 491 -1.87 24.50 16.66
CA ALA A 491 -3.13 25.17 16.96
C ALA A 491 -4.05 24.30 17.85
N SER A 492 -4.89 24.97 18.61
CA SER A 492 -5.88 24.34 19.48
C SER A 492 -7.23 25.02 19.35
N ILE A 493 -8.29 24.28 19.61
CA ILE A 493 -9.64 24.83 19.73
C ILE A 493 -9.75 25.42 21.14
N THR A 494 -9.99 26.72 21.24
CA THR A 494 -10.01 27.47 22.51
C THR A 494 -11.37 28.03 22.85
N GLY A 495 -12.35 27.92 21.98
CA GLY A 495 -13.70 28.38 22.22
C GLY A 495 -14.71 27.83 21.22
N VAL A 496 -15.95 27.80 21.63
CA VAL A 496 -17.12 27.36 20.85
C VAL A 496 -18.26 28.34 21.11
N ALA A 497 -18.89 28.83 20.05
CA ALA A 497 -20.10 29.62 20.14
C ALA A 497 -20.86 29.64 18.80
N ASP A 498 -22.18 29.52 18.86
CA ASP A 498 -23.11 29.78 17.74
C ASP A 498 -22.73 29.09 16.42
N GLY A 499 -22.36 27.82 16.43
CA GLY A 499 -21.98 27.04 15.25
C GLY A 499 -20.61 27.43 14.66
N GLN A 500 -19.72 27.95 15.50
CA GLN A 500 -18.34 28.31 15.17
C GLN A 500 -17.40 27.85 16.27
N ILE A 501 -16.15 27.64 15.90
CA ILE A 501 -15.05 27.43 16.85
C ILE A 501 -14.03 28.55 16.73
N THR A 502 -13.37 28.83 17.85
CA THR A 502 -12.15 29.66 17.88
C THR A 502 -10.95 28.73 17.84
N VAL A 503 -10.10 28.93 16.84
CA VAL A 503 -8.82 28.23 16.70
C VAL A 503 -7.69 29.18 17.02
N THR A 504 -6.95 28.92 18.08
CA THR A 504 -5.78 29.72 18.48
C THR A 504 -4.51 29.07 17.96
N SER A 505 -3.77 29.76 17.11
CA SER A 505 -2.44 29.35 16.67
C SER A 505 -1.37 29.76 17.67
N ALA A 506 -0.64 28.81 18.21
CA ALA A 506 0.45 29.05 19.14
C ALA A 506 1.64 29.75 18.46
N SER A 507 1.96 29.40 17.23
CA SER A 507 3.09 29.98 16.48
C SER A 507 2.80 31.39 15.96
N ALA A 508 1.55 31.66 15.52
CA ALA A 508 1.18 32.99 15.01
C ALA A 508 0.66 33.95 16.09
N GLY A 509 0.23 33.45 17.25
CA GLY A 509 -0.38 34.25 18.32
C GLY A 509 -1.70 34.91 17.90
N VAL A 510 -2.47 34.25 17.02
CA VAL A 510 -3.69 34.77 16.41
C VAL A 510 -4.84 33.79 16.58
N ASP A 511 -6.03 34.32 16.81
CA ASP A 511 -7.28 33.59 16.86
C ASP A 511 -7.99 33.67 15.51
N TYR A 512 -8.45 32.50 15.06
CA TYR A 512 -9.28 32.35 13.85
C TYR A 512 -10.67 31.90 14.24
N THR A 513 -11.68 32.46 13.61
CA THR A 513 -13.07 31.98 13.74
C THR A 513 -13.37 31.08 12.56
N VAL A 514 -13.76 29.83 12.84
CA VAL A 514 -14.03 28.80 11.82
C VAL A 514 -15.48 28.33 11.96
N PRO A 515 -16.30 28.40 10.90
CA PRO A 515 -17.62 27.79 10.90
C PRO A 515 -17.51 26.28 11.19
N CYS A 516 -18.33 25.78 12.10
CA CYS A 516 -18.24 24.40 12.54
C CYS A 516 -19.60 23.86 12.95
N SER A 517 -20.08 22.83 12.26
CA SER A 517 -21.28 22.08 12.66
C SER A 517 -20.92 21.02 13.70
N GLN A 518 -19.89 20.23 13.41
CA GLN A 518 -19.35 19.22 14.31
C GLN A 518 -17.83 19.21 14.29
N VAL A 519 -17.25 18.76 15.40
CA VAL A 519 -15.82 18.43 15.52
C VAL A 519 -15.67 16.91 15.58
N ILE A 520 -14.93 16.32 14.64
CA ILE A 520 -14.55 14.92 14.70
C ILE A 520 -13.29 14.81 15.57
N ASN A 521 -13.37 14.06 16.65
CA ASN A 521 -12.25 13.78 17.54
C ASN A 521 -11.35 12.70 16.91
N ALA A 522 -10.34 13.13 16.20
CA ALA A 522 -9.30 12.28 15.61
C ALA A 522 -7.94 12.45 16.30
N ALA A 523 -7.94 12.90 17.53
CA ALA A 523 -6.74 13.05 18.36
C ALA A 523 -5.97 11.72 18.50
N ASP A 524 -4.73 11.80 18.94
CA ASP A 524 -3.91 10.63 19.20
C ASP A 524 -4.50 9.78 20.34
N MET A 525 -4.24 8.47 20.24
CA MET A 525 -4.73 7.50 21.22
C MET A 525 -3.78 7.35 22.41
N VAL A 526 -4.33 6.99 23.55
CA VAL A 526 -3.61 6.56 24.74
C VAL A 526 -3.74 5.03 24.85
N ALA A 527 -2.64 4.36 25.22
CA ALA A 527 -2.59 2.91 25.34
C ALA A 527 -3.53 2.38 26.44
N ASN A 528 -4.26 1.29 26.14
CA ASN A 528 -5.16 0.62 27.08
C ASN A 528 -4.41 -0.48 27.85
N SER A 529 -3.38 -0.13 28.61
CA SER A 529 -2.51 -1.09 29.32
C SER A 529 -2.81 -1.26 30.81
N GLY A 530 -3.81 -0.58 31.35
CA GLY A 530 -4.07 -0.52 32.79
C GLY A 530 -4.27 -1.89 33.49
N LEU A 531 -4.80 -2.89 32.79
CA LEU A 531 -4.97 -4.23 33.35
C LEU A 531 -3.62 -4.85 33.83
N LEU A 532 -2.50 -4.47 33.24
CA LEU A 532 -1.19 -5.00 33.65
C LEU A 532 -0.80 -4.58 35.08
N ASP A 533 -1.30 -3.43 35.54
CA ASP A 533 -1.05 -2.95 36.90
C ASP A 533 -1.91 -3.66 37.95
N GLU A 534 -2.95 -4.37 37.51
CA GLU A 534 -3.94 -5.04 38.38
C GLU A 534 -3.70 -6.54 38.52
N VAL A 535 -2.82 -7.13 37.69
CA VAL A 535 -2.62 -8.57 37.61
C VAL A 535 -1.23 -8.99 38.09
N SER A 536 -1.14 -10.24 38.58
CA SER A 536 0.13 -10.85 38.96
C SER A 536 0.34 -12.13 38.15
N VAL A 537 0.89 -12.00 36.93
CA VAL A 537 1.26 -13.11 36.06
C VAL A 537 2.78 -13.10 35.89
N ALA A 538 3.42 -14.26 35.81
CA ALA A 538 4.87 -14.36 35.75
C ALA A 538 5.48 -13.66 34.51
N GLU A 539 4.77 -13.73 33.39
CA GLU A 539 5.18 -13.09 32.14
C GLU A 539 4.02 -12.25 31.59
N THR A 540 4.24 -10.97 31.40
CA THR A 540 3.26 -10.03 30.88
C THR A 540 3.84 -9.21 29.75
N TYR A 541 3.03 -9.00 28.71
CA TYR A 541 3.41 -8.24 27.51
C TYR A 541 2.28 -7.31 27.10
N ALA A 542 2.58 -6.04 26.83
CA ALA A 542 1.70 -5.15 26.09
C ALA A 542 2.19 -5.07 24.65
N ILE A 543 1.27 -5.21 23.70
CA ILE A 543 1.59 -5.17 22.27
C ILE A 543 0.59 -4.32 21.51
N GLY A 544 1.00 -3.85 20.35
CA GLY A 544 0.12 -3.06 19.53
C GLY A 544 -0.05 -1.65 20.06
N ASP A 545 -1.17 -1.05 19.71
CA ASP A 545 -1.55 0.26 20.23
C ASP A 545 -1.75 0.24 21.75
N CYS A 546 -1.87 -0.93 22.33
CA CYS A 546 -1.85 -1.13 23.78
C CYS A 546 -0.49 -0.86 24.43
N ALA A 547 0.59 -0.99 23.66
CA ALA A 547 1.95 -0.66 24.12
C ALA A 547 2.39 0.73 23.67
N ASN A 548 2.10 1.06 22.42
CA ASN A 548 2.53 2.31 21.79
C ASN A 548 1.60 2.65 20.61
N PRO A 549 0.56 3.44 20.85
CA PRO A 549 -0.33 3.89 19.79
C PRO A 549 0.43 4.65 18.69
N PHE A 550 0.01 4.45 17.44
CA PHE A 550 0.60 5.08 16.27
C PHE A 550 2.12 4.88 16.10
N ASN A 551 2.62 3.72 16.45
CA ASN A 551 4.03 3.41 16.28
C ASN A 551 4.48 3.56 14.80
N ILE A 552 5.76 3.87 14.63
CA ILE A 552 6.43 4.27 13.38
C ILE A 552 5.99 3.45 12.17
N GLY A 553 5.55 4.14 11.13
CA GLY A 553 5.22 3.57 9.83
C GLY A 553 3.81 3.02 9.70
N ALA A 554 2.94 3.40 10.62
CA ALA A 554 1.58 2.92 10.64
C ALA A 554 0.61 3.84 9.89
N THR A 555 -0.36 3.26 9.26
CA THR A 555 -1.63 3.89 8.87
C THR A 555 -2.69 3.54 9.89
N CYS A 556 -3.93 4.01 9.73
CA CYS A 556 -5.03 3.70 10.65
C CYS A 556 -5.22 2.19 10.96
N CYS A 557 -4.92 1.33 9.99
CA CYS A 557 -4.88 -0.12 10.19
C CYS A 557 -3.45 -0.65 10.30
N GLY A 558 -2.47 0.10 9.83
CA GLY A 558 -1.08 -0.28 9.83
C GLY A 558 -0.45 -0.35 11.22
N ASN A 559 -0.91 0.44 12.18
CA ASN A 559 -0.47 0.33 13.57
C ASN A 559 -0.72 -1.07 14.10
N ASN A 560 -1.93 -1.55 13.94
CA ASN A 560 -2.32 -2.87 14.43
C ASN A 560 -1.51 -3.99 13.76
N VAL A 561 -1.25 -3.88 12.45
CA VAL A 561 -0.42 -4.85 11.72
C VAL A 561 1.05 -4.77 12.15
N ASN A 562 1.59 -3.55 12.31
CA ASN A 562 2.94 -3.37 12.84
C ASN A 562 3.09 -3.92 14.25
N SER A 563 2.06 -3.76 15.06
CA SER A 563 2.02 -4.25 16.43
C SER A 563 1.97 -5.77 16.47
N GLY A 564 1.22 -6.40 15.58
CA GLY A 564 1.27 -7.85 15.38
C GLY A 564 2.68 -8.32 15.04
N ARG A 565 3.42 -7.57 14.20
CA ARG A 565 4.81 -7.86 13.91
C ARG A 565 5.74 -7.70 15.11
N ILE A 566 5.52 -6.70 15.97
CA ILE A 566 6.25 -6.57 17.24
C ILE A 566 5.93 -7.77 18.13
N ALA A 567 4.66 -8.16 18.20
CA ALA A 567 4.26 -9.37 18.93
C ALA A 567 4.95 -10.63 18.40
N VAL A 568 5.09 -10.80 17.09
CA VAL A 568 5.84 -11.90 16.48
C VAL A 568 7.30 -11.90 16.96
N ARG A 569 7.95 -10.74 16.98
CA ARG A 569 9.33 -10.62 17.48
C ARG A 569 9.44 -10.96 18.95
N HIS A 570 8.55 -10.44 19.78
CA HIS A 570 8.53 -10.76 21.21
C HIS A 570 8.23 -12.24 21.44
N ALA A 571 7.24 -12.79 20.76
CA ALA A 571 6.95 -14.21 20.85
C ALA A 571 8.14 -15.08 20.41
N ALA A 572 8.85 -14.66 19.36
CA ALA A 572 10.05 -15.38 18.90
C ALA A 572 11.24 -15.30 19.86
N ALA A 573 11.34 -14.22 20.65
CA ALA A 573 12.46 -13.99 21.55
C ALA A 573 12.21 -14.48 22.98
N ASN A 574 10.98 -14.37 23.48
CA ASN A 574 10.69 -14.46 24.92
C ASN A 574 9.70 -15.57 25.32
N PHE A 575 8.99 -16.19 24.37
CA PHE A 575 8.12 -17.33 24.70
C PHE A 575 8.83 -18.66 24.67
#